data_fcc781f3bfd6fecbcffd037b39505623
#
_entry.id   fcc781f3bfd6fecbcffd037b39505623
#
_cell.length_a   1.000
_cell.length_b   1.000
_cell.length_c   1.000
_cell.angle_alpha   90.00
_cell.angle_beta   90.00
_cell.angle_gamma   90.00
#
_symmetry.space_group_name_H-M   'P 1'
#
loop_
_entity.id
_entity.type
_entity.pdbx_description
1 polymer ?
#
loop_
_entity_poly.entity_id
_entity_poly.type
_entity_poly.pdbx_seq_one_letter_code
_entity_poly.pdbx_strand_id
1 'polypeptide(L)'
;MHKKTASTICAVVLCSAIAWMSVEIHGQGTPDFSGVYYPAPQGGARGGAAPAGGQRAATTAPPPPTRSAPTGDLSNGRQPTAPLLTPEYMAKWEVIRKSRMSGSYEYDPIANCLPPGMPHMMSMAYGMEILQTKDRITFFSEWQDALRRVYLDGRKPTQKILNDPTYAGYSTGHWEGDTLVVDTVALHPDSFIDSSSPHSEEMTVKERIRFISPGVLEDRITVTDPKALTKPWETVHTYRKAAPPNDELREFACAEGLRGSPR
;
A
#
# COMPACT_ATOMS: atom_id res chain seq x y z
N MET A 1 -93.77 34.43 -2.26
CA MET A 1 -92.55 35.24 -1.96
C MET A 1 -91.70 34.44 -1.01
N HIS A 2 -90.74 33.68 -1.53
CA HIS A 2 -89.81 32.92 -0.72
C HIS A 2 -88.38 33.31 -1.11
N LYS A 3 -87.65 33.92 -0.17
CA LYS A 3 -86.24 34.23 -0.29
C LYS A 3 -85.45 32.97 0.01
N LYS A 4 -84.67 32.54 -0.96
CA LYS A 4 -83.62 31.49 -0.78
C LYS A 4 -82.31 32.15 -0.35
N THR A 5 -81.88 31.81 0.84
CA THR A 5 -80.49 32.14 1.33
C THR A 5 -79.54 31.11 0.84
N ALA A 6 -78.52 31.55 0.09
CA ALA A 6 -77.38 30.73 -0.34
C ALA A 6 -76.31 30.74 0.74
N SER A 7 -75.95 29.54 1.23
CA SER A 7 -74.89 29.36 2.17
C SER A 7 -73.60 29.06 1.40
N THR A 8 -72.62 29.97 1.52
CA THR A 8 -71.32 29.83 0.88
C THR A 8 -70.33 29.04 1.85
N ILE A 9 -70.03 27.82 1.49
CA ILE A 9 -69.05 27.05 2.22
C ILE A 9 -67.65 27.42 1.68
N CYS A 10 -66.85 28.06 2.53
CA CYS A 10 -65.49 28.41 2.25
C CYS A 10 -64.56 27.17 2.58
N ALA A 11 -64.14 26.47 1.56
CA ALA A 11 -63.18 25.37 1.73
C ALA A 11 -61.73 25.94 1.87
N VAL A 12 -61.15 25.85 3.06
CA VAL A 12 -59.76 26.20 3.31
C VAL A 12 -58.92 25.03 2.89
N VAL A 13 -58.23 25.15 1.75
CA VAL A 13 -57.19 24.19 1.29
C VAL A 13 -55.88 24.53 2.00
N LEU A 14 -55.54 23.76 3.01
CA LEU A 14 -54.17 23.78 3.60
C LEU A 14 -53.22 23.08 2.62
N CYS A 15 -52.45 23.86 1.85
CA CYS A 15 -51.27 23.38 1.14
C CYS A 15 -50.10 23.19 2.13
N SER A 16 -49.92 21.99 2.61
CA SER A 16 -48.68 21.59 3.33
C SER A 16 -47.55 21.55 2.35
N ALA A 17 -46.73 22.60 2.28
CA ALA A 17 -45.46 22.60 1.59
C ALA A 17 -44.48 21.71 2.37
N ILE A 18 -44.34 20.45 1.95
CA ILE A 18 -43.21 19.60 2.39
C ILE A 18 -41.98 20.16 1.70
N ALA A 19 -41.20 20.94 2.45
CA ALA A 19 -39.85 21.32 2.03
C ALA A 19 -38.98 20.06 2.00
N TRP A 20 -38.73 19.56 0.81
CA TRP A 20 -37.69 18.59 0.59
C TRP A 20 -36.34 19.29 0.87
N MET A 21 -35.82 19.13 2.07
CA MET A 21 -34.41 19.43 2.33
C MET A 21 -33.61 18.44 1.52
N SER A 22 -33.19 18.84 0.32
CA SER A 22 -32.10 18.20 -0.40
C SER A 22 -30.87 18.35 0.48
N VAL A 23 -30.53 17.29 1.19
CA VAL A 23 -29.16 17.18 1.76
C VAL A 23 -28.23 17.13 0.57
N GLU A 24 -27.67 18.26 0.22
CA GLU A 24 -26.51 18.29 -0.68
C GLU A 24 -25.42 17.52 0.04
N ILE A 25 -25.28 16.23 -0.32
CA ILE A 25 -24.06 15.48 -0.04
C ILE A 25 -22.99 16.23 -0.85
N HIS A 26 -22.28 17.12 -0.19
CA HIS A 26 -21.05 17.66 -0.72
C HIS A 26 -20.17 16.44 -0.98
N GLY A 27 -20.09 16.05 -2.24
CA GLY A 27 -19.12 15.07 -2.68
C GLY A 27 -17.75 15.58 -2.27
N GLN A 28 -17.23 15.06 -1.17
CA GLN A 28 -15.84 15.31 -0.85
C GLN A 28 -15.06 14.80 -2.06
N GLY A 29 -14.30 15.72 -2.69
CA GLY A 29 -13.43 15.34 -3.79
C GLY A 29 -12.53 14.19 -3.34
N THR A 30 -12.09 13.36 -4.27
CA THR A 30 -11.17 12.26 -3.96
C THR A 30 -10.02 12.78 -3.11
N PRO A 31 -9.62 12.05 -2.03
CA PRO A 31 -8.51 12.46 -1.18
C PRO A 31 -7.23 12.65 -2.00
N ASP A 32 -6.42 13.63 -1.62
CA ASP A 32 -5.08 13.81 -2.17
C ASP A 32 -4.05 13.11 -1.28
N PHE A 33 -3.48 12.02 -1.78
CA PHE A 33 -2.45 11.25 -1.11
C PHE A 33 -1.04 11.79 -1.35
N SER A 34 -0.85 12.85 -2.15
CA SER A 34 0.48 13.37 -2.48
C SER A 34 1.31 13.70 -1.25
N GLY A 35 2.60 13.35 -1.29
CA GLY A 35 3.58 13.63 -0.25
C GLY A 35 4.47 12.44 0.07
N VAL A 36 5.40 12.66 0.99
CA VAL A 36 6.33 11.65 1.47
C VAL A 36 5.77 10.98 2.72
N TYR A 37 5.90 9.67 2.78
CA TYR A 37 5.38 8.85 3.88
C TYR A 37 6.44 7.88 4.38
N TYR A 38 6.44 7.65 5.70
CA TYR A 38 7.25 6.62 6.33
C TYR A 38 6.36 5.60 7.03
N PRO A 39 6.76 4.31 7.04
CA PRO A 39 6.02 3.28 7.76
C PRO A 39 5.79 3.69 9.22
N ALA A 40 4.55 3.62 9.68
CA ALA A 40 4.24 3.81 11.06
C ALA A 40 4.65 2.55 11.85
N PRO A 41 5.21 2.70 13.07
CA PRO A 41 5.49 1.56 13.92
C PRO A 41 4.23 0.71 14.08
N GLN A 42 4.30 -0.56 13.72
CA GLN A 42 3.24 -1.53 14.00
C GLN A 42 3.28 -1.84 15.50
N GLY A 43 2.63 -1.01 16.29
CA GLY A 43 2.56 -1.17 17.73
C GLY A 43 1.13 -0.91 18.18
N GLY A 44 0.57 -1.88 18.88
CA GLY A 44 -0.76 -1.79 19.48
C GLY A 44 -0.94 -0.48 20.24
N ALA A 45 -2.17 0.01 20.22
CA ALA A 45 -2.61 1.22 20.90
C ALA A 45 -2.10 1.28 22.36
N ARG A 46 -0.99 1.96 22.55
CA ARG A 46 -0.66 2.59 23.82
C ARG A 46 -0.55 4.07 23.53
N GLY A 47 -1.62 4.78 23.88
CA GLY A 47 -1.61 6.22 23.99
C GLY A 47 -0.44 6.63 24.87
N GLY A 48 0.53 7.30 24.24
CA GLY A 48 1.63 7.97 24.87
C GLY A 48 1.86 9.24 24.07
N ALA A 49 1.39 10.36 24.59
CA ALA A 49 1.76 11.68 24.09
C ALA A 49 3.29 11.74 24.05
N ALA A 50 3.84 12.11 22.90
CA ALA A 50 5.26 12.42 22.80
C ALA A 50 5.56 13.59 23.76
N PRO A 51 6.57 13.51 24.64
CA PRO A 51 6.98 14.65 25.44
C PRO A 51 7.56 15.72 24.53
N ALA A 52 6.95 16.88 24.53
CA ALA A 52 7.54 18.09 23.99
C ALA A 52 8.80 18.44 24.79
N GLY A 53 9.90 18.62 24.10
CA GLY A 53 11.08 19.27 24.66
C GLY A 53 12.24 18.31 24.96
N GLY A 54 13.15 18.21 24.02
CA GLY A 54 14.50 17.72 24.18
C GLY A 54 15.32 18.09 22.97
N GLN A 55 16.17 19.11 23.10
CA GLN A 55 17.19 19.44 22.11
C GLN A 55 18.03 18.19 21.85
N ARG A 56 17.84 17.58 20.69
CA ARG A 56 18.80 16.58 20.22
C ARG A 56 19.94 17.32 19.51
N ALA A 57 21.13 17.16 20.10
CA ALA A 57 22.40 17.48 19.47
C ALA A 57 22.42 16.89 18.04
N ALA A 58 23.08 17.62 17.13
CA ALA A 58 23.33 17.17 15.76
C ALA A 58 23.89 15.76 15.77
N THR A 59 23.06 14.77 15.51
CA THR A 59 23.51 13.41 15.23
C THR A 59 23.92 13.37 13.77
N THR A 60 25.17 13.13 13.53
CA THR A 60 25.73 12.66 12.26
C THR A 60 24.75 11.71 11.59
N ALA A 61 24.59 11.88 10.25
CA ALA A 61 23.73 11.03 9.45
C ALA A 61 23.88 9.55 9.87
N PRO A 62 22.78 8.79 9.97
CA PRO A 62 22.91 7.37 10.25
C PRO A 62 23.83 6.75 9.21
N PRO A 63 24.70 5.81 9.60
CA PRO A 63 25.54 5.11 8.64
C PRO A 63 24.66 4.52 7.54
N PRO A 64 25.15 4.46 6.28
CA PRO A 64 24.45 3.80 5.21
C PRO A 64 24.05 2.40 5.69
N PRO A 65 22.90 1.87 5.29
CA PRO A 65 22.47 0.56 5.74
C PRO A 65 23.57 -0.44 5.40
N THR A 66 24.28 -0.88 6.41
CA THR A 66 25.04 -2.13 6.31
C THR A 66 24.05 -3.16 5.79
N ARG A 67 24.47 -3.97 4.82
CA ARG A 67 23.73 -5.10 4.27
C ARG A 67 22.83 -5.65 5.37
N SER A 68 21.59 -5.14 5.40
CA SER A 68 20.66 -5.53 6.44
C SER A 68 20.43 -7.01 6.26
N ALA A 69 20.66 -7.76 7.30
CA ALA A 69 20.19 -9.14 7.35
C ALA A 69 18.74 -9.13 6.88
N PRO A 70 18.32 -10.12 6.09
CA PRO A 70 16.96 -10.16 5.54
C PRO A 70 15.98 -9.87 6.66
N THR A 71 15.07 -8.96 6.40
CA THR A 71 14.00 -8.58 7.34
C THR A 71 13.14 -9.81 7.59
N GLY A 72 13.41 -10.51 8.66
CA GLY A 72 12.78 -11.75 9.07
C GLY A 72 13.82 -12.79 9.43
N ASP A 73 13.95 -13.08 10.71
CA ASP A 73 14.74 -14.22 11.18
C ASP A 73 14.07 -15.51 10.71
N LEU A 74 14.60 -16.08 9.63
CA LEU A 74 14.16 -17.36 9.10
C LEU A 74 14.71 -18.56 9.90
N SER A 75 15.61 -18.33 10.86
CA SER A 75 16.24 -19.40 11.67
C SER A 75 15.21 -20.18 12.45
N ASN A 76 14.14 -19.51 12.91
CA ASN A 76 13.04 -20.09 13.69
C ASN A 76 11.81 -20.53 12.85
N GLY A 77 11.94 -20.55 11.50
CA GLY A 77 10.86 -20.88 10.59
C GLY A 77 10.03 -19.69 10.17
N ARG A 78 8.82 -19.97 9.64
CA ARG A 78 7.93 -18.94 9.15
C ARG A 78 7.24 -18.18 10.29
N GLN A 79 7.07 -16.88 10.11
CA GLN A 79 6.26 -16.10 11.05
C GLN A 79 4.80 -16.58 11.06
N PRO A 80 4.09 -16.50 12.20
CA PRO A 80 2.69 -16.92 12.29
C PRO A 80 1.76 -16.17 11.30
N THR A 81 2.12 -14.93 10.93
CA THR A 81 1.37 -14.08 10.01
C THR A 81 1.80 -14.25 8.55
N ALA A 82 2.79 -15.10 8.27
CA ALA A 82 3.26 -15.31 6.91
C ALA A 82 2.19 -16.02 6.04
N PRO A 83 2.23 -15.79 4.71
CA PRO A 83 1.32 -16.46 3.77
C PRO A 83 1.36 -17.98 3.90
N LEU A 84 0.20 -18.64 3.91
CA LEU A 84 0.14 -20.12 4.01
C LEU A 84 0.38 -20.72 2.62
N LEU A 85 1.57 -21.24 2.41
CA LEU A 85 1.99 -21.83 1.14
C LEU A 85 1.43 -23.24 0.92
N THR A 86 1.18 -23.57 -0.35
CA THR A 86 0.95 -24.94 -0.79
C THR A 86 2.22 -25.80 -0.58
N PRO A 87 2.12 -27.15 -0.57
CA PRO A 87 3.29 -28.02 -0.38
C PRO A 87 4.42 -27.75 -1.39
N GLU A 88 4.09 -27.47 -2.66
CA GLU A 88 5.07 -27.14 -3.69
C GLU A 88 5.82 -25.85 -3.36
N TYR A 89 5.10 -24.79 -3.01
CA TYR A 89 5.71 -23.50 -2.70
C TYR A 89 6.38 -23.47 -1.33
N MET A 90 5.96 -24.33 -0.42
CA MET A 90 6.69 -24.57 0.83
C MET A 90 8.07 -25.17 0.54
N ALA A 91 8.19 -26.13 -0.39
CA ALA A 91 9.47 -26.68 -0.80
C ALA A 91 10.38 -25.62 -1.43
N LYS A 92 9.83 -24.71 -2.27
CA LYS A 92 10.58 -23.57 -2.82
C LYS A 92 11.06 -22.62 -1.69
N TRP A 93 10.20 -22.32 -0.74
CA TRP A 93 10.55 -21.50 0.41
C TRP A 93 11.69 -22.12 1.25
N GLU A 94 11.69 -23.42 1.46
CA GLU A 94 12.76 -24.12 2.19
C GLU A 94 14.13 -23.99 1.47
N VAL A 95 14.16 -23.98 0.13
CA VAL A 95 15.38 -23.73 -0.63
C VAL A 95 15.89 -22.32 -0.36
N ILE A 96 15.01 -21.31 -0.44
CA ILE A 96 15.34 -19.91 -0.14
C ILE A 96 15.88 -19.78 1.29
N ARG A 97 15.19 -20.38 2.25
CA ARG A 97 15.58 -20.38 3.66
C ARG A 97 16.98 -20.96 3.87
N LYS A 98 17.22 -22.15 3.33
CA LYS A 98 18.53 -22.82 3.44
C LYS A 98 19.64 -22.00 2.82
N SER A 99 19.41 -21.41 1.65
CA SER A 99 20.34 -20.52 0.99
C SER A 99 20.74 -19.34 1.89
N ARG A 100 19.75 -18.64 2.45
CA ARG A 100 19.99 -17.51 3.36
C ARG A 100 20.73 -17.92 4.64
N MET A 101 20.38 -19.07 5.24
CA MET A 101 21.05 -19.59 6.43
C MET A 101 22.52 -19.96 6.18
N SER A 102 22.87 -20.37 4.98
CA SER A 102 24.27 -20.62 4.57
C SER A 102 25.04 -19.33 4.20
N GLY A 103 24.39 -18.17 4.31
CA GLY A 103 24.98 -16.88 3.92
C GLY A 103 24.94 -16.62 2.40
N SER A 104 24.28 -17.48 1.63
CA SER A 104 24.00 -17.24 0.23
C SER A 104 22.70 -16.46 0.07
N TYR A 105 22.67 -15.51 -0.84
CA TYR A 105 21.50 -14.71 -1.16
C TYR A 105 21.10 -14.87 -2.63
N GLU A 106 21.48 -15.99 -3.23
CA GLU A 106 21.24 -16.29 -4.65
C GLU A 106 19.76 -16.11 -5.06
N TYR A 107 18.85 -16.55 -4.19
CA TYR A 107 17.40 -16.46 -4.44
C TYR A 107 16.74 -15.22 -3.84
N ASP A 108 17.53 -14.27 -3.36
CA ASP A 108 16.99 -13.03 -2.80
C ASP A 108 17.06 -11.90 -3.84
N PRO A 109 15.95 -11.48 -4.45
CA PRO A 109 15.97 -10.43 -5.46
C PRO A 109 16.56 -9.13 -4.91
N ILE A 110 16.22 -8.77 -3.69
CA ILE A 110 16.68 -7.52 -3.06
C ILE A 110 18.18 -7.54 -2.85
N ALA A 111 18.74 -8.66 -2.37
CA ALA A 111 20.18 -8.80 -2.19
C ALA A 111 20.97 -8.78 -3.53
N ASN A 112 20.28 -9.07 -4.63
CA ASN A 112 20.84 -9.02 -5.98
C ASN A 112 20.48 -7.71 -6.73
N CYS A 113 20.10 -6.66 -6.00
CA CYS A 113 19.75 -5.35 -6.54
C CYS A 113 18.55 -5.39 -7.52
N LEU A 114 17.67 -6.36 -7.38
CA LEU A 114 16.39 -6.39 -8.08
C LEU A 114 15.30 -5.72 -7.22
N PRO A 115 14.31 -5.09 -7.82
CA PRO A 115 13.24 -4.44 -7.06
C PRO A 115 12.52 -5.41 -6.13
N PRO A 116 12.04 -4.96 -4.96
CA PRO A 116 11.32 -5.82 -4.01
C PRO A 116 10.03 -6.42 -4.59
N GLY A 117 9.44 -5.75 -5.57
CA GLY A 117 8.16 -6.15 -6.18
C GLY A 117 6.97 -5.87 -5.28
N MET A 118 5.77 -6.03 -5.86
CA MET A 118 4.51 -5.98 -5.13
C MET A 118 4.13 -7.38 -4.61
N PRO A 119 3.56 -7.47 -3.41
CA PRO A 119 3.25 -6.40 -2.45
C PRO A 119 4.41 -6.04 -1.52
N HIS A 120 5.56 -6.72 -1.60
CA HIS A 120 6.66 -6.60 -0.64
C HIS A 120 7.18 -5.15 -0.52
N MET A 121 7.19 -4.36 -1.62
CA MET A 121 7.61 -2.95 -1.56
C MET A 121 6.81 -2.12 -0.57
N MET A 122 5.53 -2.47 -0.35
CA MET A 122 4.66 -1.77 0.59
C MET A 122 4.98 -2.08 2.06
N SER A 123 5.74 -3.13 2.34
CA SER A 123 6.16 -3.52 3.70
C SER A 123 7.57 -3.03 4.09
N MET A 124 8.25 -2.35 3.18
CA MET A 124 9.63 -1.91 3.41
C MET A 124 9.71 -0.78 4.43
N ALA A 125 10.79 -0.76 5.21
CA ALA A 125 11.01 0.22 6.28
C ALA A 125 11.52 1.59 5.79
N TYR A 126 11.39 1.87 4.50
CA TYR A 126 11.92 3.06 3.83
C TYR A 126 10.83 4.06 3.49
N GLY A 127 11.24 5.28 3.20
CA GLY A 127 10.34 6.34 2.77
C GLY A 127 9.71 6.01 1.40
N MET A 128 8.52 6.54 1.20
CA MET A 128 7.78 6.41 -0.04
C MET A 128 7.15 7.76 -0.39
N GLU A 129 7.40 8.25 -1.60
CA GLU A 129 6.72 9.42 -2.13
C GLU A 129 5.51 8.99 -2.96
N ILE A 130 4.39 9.65 -2.73
CA ILE A 130 3.17 9.48 -3.53
C ILE A 130 2.96 10.76 -4.34
N LEU A 131 2.87 10.59 -5.66
CA LEU A 131 2.54 11.65 -6.60
C LEU A 131 1.18 11.33 -7.23
N GLN A 132 0.18 12.16 -6.94
CA GLN A 132 -1.18 11.96 -7.43
C GLN A 132 -1.53 12.95 -8.52
N THR A 133 -2.09 12.44 -9.61
CA THR A 133 -2.74 13.20 -10.67
C THR A 133 -4.16 12.70 -10.86
N LYS A 134 -4.95 13.37 -11.70
CA LYS A 134 -6.32 12.94 -12.01
C LYS A 134 -6.39 11.49 -12.53
N ASP A 135 -5.43 11.08 -13.34
CA ASP A 135 -5.50 9.83 -14.11
C ASP A 135 -4.50 8.78 -13.61
N ARG A 136 -3.70 9.11 -12.60
CA ARG A 136 -2.64 8.23 -12.11
C ARG A 136 -2.15 8.60 -10.74
N ILE A 137 -1.83 7.56 -9.95
CA ILE A 137 -1.02 7.69 -8.73
C ILE A 137 0.31 6.96 -8.96
N THR A 138 1.41 7.59 -8.59
CA THR A 138 2.75 7.03 -8.67
C THR A 138 3.30 6.90 -7.26
N PHE A 139 3.73 5.70 -6.91
CA PHE A 139 4.46 5.41 -5.68
C PHE A 139 5.94 5.29 -6.05
N PHE A 140 6.76 6.07 -5.42
CA PHE A 140 8.21 6.00 -5.54
C PHE A 140 8.80 5.66 -4.18
N SER A 141 9.42 4.50 -4.07
CA SER A 141 10.06 4.04 -2.83
C SER A 141 11.54 4.41 -2.85
N GLU A 142 12.04 4.95 -1.74
CA GLU A 142 13.47 5.15 -1.51
C GLU A 142 14.27 3.85 -1.68
N TRP A 143 13.67 2.68 -1.34
CA TRP A 143 14.33 1.41 -1.48
C TRP A 143 14.46 0.99 -2.95
N GLN A 144 15.71 0.94 -3.43
CA GLN A 144 16.07 0.57 -4.80
C GLN A 144 15.38 1.42 -5.89
N ASP A 145 15.02 2.65 -5.56
CA ASP A 145 14.33 3.57 -6.47
C ASP A 145 13.10 2.92 -7.14
N ALA A 146 12.41 2.06 -6.37
CA ALA A 146 11.33 1.27 -6.92
C ALA A 146 10.12 2.15 -7.26
N LEU A 147 9.70 2.07 -8.51
CA LEU A 147 8.62 2.87 -9.07
C LEU A 147 7.41 1.99 -9.38
N ARG A 148 6.24 2.40 -8.90
CA ARG A 148 4.95 1.79 -9.20
C ARG A 148 3.96 2.83 -9.70
N ARG A 149 3.17 2.49 -10.72
CA ARG A 149 2.10 3.34 -11.26
C ARG A 149 0.76 2.65 -11.14
N VAL A 150 -0.21 3.36 -10.57
CA VAL A 150 -1.62 2.95 -10.53
C VAL A 150 -2.40 3.83 -11.50
N TYR A 151 -3.01 3.24 -12.50
CA TYR A 151 -3.80 3.94 -13.51
C TYR A 151 -5.25 4.08 -13.09
N LEU A 152 -5.79 5.31 -13.13
CA LEU A 152 -7.14 5.67 -12.70
C LEU A 152 -8.08 6.00 -13.87
N ASP A 153 -7.60 5.93 -15.10
CA ASP A 153 -8.32 6.30 -16.32
C ASP A 153 -9.18 5.18 -16.91
N GLY A 154 -9.39 4.10 -16.17
CA GLY A 154 -10.21 2.96 -16.59
C GLY A 154 -9.58 2.02 -17.60
N ARG A 155 -8.29 2.24 -17.96
CA ARG A 155 -7.56 1.33 -18.84
C ARG A 155 -7.44 -0.05 -18.21
N LYS A 156 -7.31 -1.07 -19.07
CA LYS A 156 -7.08 -2.45 -18.62
C LYS A 156 -5.74 -2.97 -19.16
N PRO A 157 -5.13 -3.96 -18.48
CA PRO A 157 -3.93 -4.60 -19.01
C PRO A 157 -4.23 -5.25 -20.34
N THR A 158 -3.32 -5.05 -21.30
CA THR A 158 -3.36 -5.75 -22.59
C THR A 158 -2.72 -7.13 -22.47
N GLN A 159 -2.98 -8.04 -23.42
CA GLN A 159 -2.32 -9.35 -23.44
C GLN A 159 -0.79 -9.22 -23.47
N LYS A 160 -0.25 -8.21 -24.14
CA LYS A 160 1.18 -7.92 -24.13
C LYS A 160 1.71 -7.65 -22.72
N ILE A 161 0.98 -6.85 -21.94
CA ILE A 161 1.36 -6.55 -20.54
C ILE A 161 1.28 -7.81 -19.68
N LEU A 162 0.22 -8.61 -19.85
CA LEU A 162 0.05 -9.85 -19.07
C LEU A 162 1.15 -10.88 -19.38
N ASN A 163 1.70 -10.87 -20.59
CA ASN A 163 2.78 -11.77 -21.01
C ASN A 163 4.20 -11.22 -20.71
N ASP A 164 4.30 -10.01 -20.17
CA ASP A 164 5.56 -9.33 -19.84
C ASP A 164 5.51 -8.80 -18.39
N PRO A 165 5.53 -9.71 -17.39
CA PRO A 165 5.37 -9.35 -15.99
C PRO A 165 6.55 -8.51 -15.49
N THR A 166 6.25 -7.59 -14.56
CA THR A 166 7.26 -6.73 -13.93
C THR A 166 7.22 -6.87 -12.41
N TYR A 167 8.27 -6.43 -11.72
CA TYR A 167 8.30 -6.47 -10.24
C TYR A 167 7.18 -5.66 -9.61
N ALA A 168 6.89 -4.47 -10.13
CA ALA A 168 5.78 -3.64 -9.66
C ALA A 168 4.40 -4.13 -10.14
N GLY A 169 4.37 -5.04 -11.11
CA GLY A 169 3.15 -5.48 -11.78
C GLY A 169 2.49 -4.37 -12.60
N TYR A 170 1.28 -4.61 -13.01
CA TYR A 170 0.42 -3.63 -13.66
C TYR A 170 -0.78 -3.33 -12.77
N SER A 171 -0.87 -2.10 -12.29
CA SER A 171 -1.90 -1.70 -11.33
C SER A 171 -2.93 -0.77 -11.98
N THR A 172 -4.20 -1.08 -11.78
CA THR A 172 -5.34 -0.21 -12.10
C THR A 172 -6.13 0.08 -10.84
N GLY A 173 -6.70 1.25 -10.75
CA GLY A 173 -7.43 1.67 -9.56
C GLY A 173 -8.68 2.46 -9.87
N HIS A 174 -9.54 2.56 -8.87
CA HIS A 174 -10.71 3.40 -8.87
C HIS A 174 -11.03 3.86 -7.44
N TRP A 175 -11.81 4.92 -7.32
CA TRP A 175 -12.23 5.44 -6.04
C TRP A 175 -13.58 4.87 -5.61
N GLU A 176 -13.65 4.39 -4.38
CA GLU A 176 -14.88 4.07 -3.65
C GLU A 176 -15.03 5.05 -2.48
N GLY A 177 -15.70 6.17 -2.73
CA GLY A 177 -15.77 7.27 -1.76
C GLY A 177 -14.37 7.86 -1.48
N ASP A 178 -13.89 7.72 -0.26
CA ASP A 178 -12.56 8.16 0.19
C ASP A 178 -11.46 7.10 0.09
N THR A 179 -11.79 5.92 -0.41
CA THR A 179 -10.91 4.76 -0.48
C THR A 179 -10.48 4.51 -1.93
N LEU A 180 -9.18 4.48 -2.18
CA LEU A 180 -8.61 4.01 -3.42
C LEU A 180 -8.57 2.47 -3.41
N VAL A 181 -9.25 1.85 -4.36
CA VAL A 181 -9.18 0.39 -4.59
C VAL A 181 -8.26 0.14 -5.75
N VAL A 182 -7.28 -0.73 -5.56
CA VAL A 182 -6.26 -1.06 -6.57
C VAL A 182 -6.25 -2.56 -6.82
N ASP A 183 -6.24 -2.93 -8.09
CA ASP A 183 -6.00 -4.30 -8.55
C ASP A 183 -4.67 -4.35 -9.30
N THR A 184 -3.79 -5.30 -8.93
CA THR A 184 -2.47 -5.49 -9.55
C THR A 184 -2.32 -6.90 -10.06
N VAL A 185 -1.87 -7.02 -11.30
CA VAL A 185 -1.63 -8.28 -12.03
C VAL A 185 -0.27 -8.22 -12.73
N ALA A 186 0.11 -9.30 -13.42
CA ALA A 186 1.37 -9.41 -14.17
C ALA A 186 2.61 -9.13 -13.29
N LEU A 187 2.66 -9.80 -12.16
CA LEU A 187 3.74 -9.72 -11.19
C LEU A 187 4.85 -10.71 -11.53
N HIS A 188 6.10 -10.24 -11.50
CA HIS A 188 7.27 -11.07 -11.86
C HIS A 188 7.48 -12.16 -10.81
N PRO A 189 7.54 -13.45 -11.19
CA PRO A 189 7.55 -14.57 -10.26
C PRO A 189 8.80 -14.65 -9.37
N ASP A 190 9.88 -13.93 -9.70
CA ASP A 190 11.07 -13.84 -8.87
C ASP A 190 10.94 -12.84 -7.71
N SER A 191 9.81 -12.12 -7.62
CA SER A 191 9.52 -11.29 -6.44
C SER A 191 8.95 -12.13 -5.30
N PHE A 192 8.79 -11.53 -4.12
CA PHE A 192 8.22 -12.21 -2.96
C PHE A 192 6.93 -11.54 -2.50
N ILE A 193 6.04 -12.33 -1.89
CA ILE A 193 4.83 -11.80 -1.24
C ILE A 193 5.19 -10.98 0.00
N ASP A 194 6.09 -11.52 0.81
CA ASP A 194 6.71 -10.89 1.99
C ASP A 194 8.24 -10.97 1.87
N SER A 195 8.96 -10.94 2.96
CA SER A 195 10.43 -11.01 2.93
C SER A 195 11.00 -12.30 2.32
N SER A 196 10.20 -13.35 2.13
CA SER A 196 10.74 -14.66 1.69
C SER A 196 9.74 -15.60 1.01
N SER A 197 8.46 -15.28 1.01
CA SER A 197 7.42 -16.17 0.46
C SER A 197 7.36 -16.08 -1.05
N PRO A 198 7.71 -17.15 -1.77
CA PRO A 198 7.60 -17.18 -3.23
C PRO A 198 6.13 -17.22 -3.68
N HIS A 199 5.89 -16.79 -4.90
CA HIS A 199 4.58 -16.81 -5.53
C HIS A 199 4.65 -17.35 -6.96
N SER A 200 3.48 -17.51 -7.60
CA SER A 200 3.39 -17.90 -9.00
C SER A 200 3.08 -16.70 -9.91
N GLU A 201 3.10 -16.95 -11.20
CA GLU A 201 2.66 -15.99 -12.22
C GLU A 201 1.15 -15.68 -12.16
N GLU A 202 0.37 -16.47 -11.42
CA GLU A 202 -1.08 -16.27 -11.23
C GLU A 202 -1.40 -15.38 -10.03
N MET A 203 -0.37 -14.87 -9.35
CA MET A 203 -0.57 -13.97 -8.21
C MET A 203 -1.29 -12.69 -8.65
N THR A 204 -2.27 -12.32 -7.85
CA THR A 204 -2.93 -11.02 -7.93
C THR A 204 -2.92 -10.33 -6.57
N VAL A 205 -2.87 -9.01 -6.57
CA VAL A 205 -2.88 -8.19 -5.36
C VAL A 205 -4.04 -7.20 -5.45
N LYS A 206 -4.86 -7.17 -4.42
CA LYS A 206 -5.89 -6.15 -4.22
C LYS A 206 -5.55 -5.30 -3.02
N GLU A 207 -5.67 -3.98 -3.17
CA GLU A 207 -5.41 -3.04 -2.08
C GLU A 207 -6.59 -2.12 -1.86
N ARG A 208 -6.72 -1.66 -0.62
CA ARG A 208 -7.66 -0.62 -0.21
C ARG A 208 -6.90 0.42 0.60
N ILE A 209 -6.68 1.56 -0.02
CA ILE A 209 -5.83 2.63 0.53
C ILE A 209 -6.71 3.81 0.92
N ARG A 210 -6.60 4.29 2.17
CA ARG A 210 -7.37 5.42 2.67
C ARG A 210 -6.67 6.14 3.81
N PHE A 211 -7.05 7.36 4.09
CA PHE A 211 -6.70 7.99 5.36
C PHE A 211 -7.56 7.43 6.50
N ILE A 212 -6.92 7.04 7.58
CA ILE A 212 -7.60 6.65 8.84
C ILE A 212 -7.57 7.77 9.89
N SER A 213 -6.71 8.77 9.70
CA SER A 213 -6.67 10.03 10.40
C SER A 213 -5.83 11.04 9.58
N PRO A 214 -5.84 12.33 9.90
CA PRO A 214 -5.04 13.32 9.17
C PRO A 214 -3.56 12.90 9.07
N GLY A 215 -3.06 12.77 7.85
CA GLY A 215 -1.68 12.37 7.56
C GLY A 215 -1.32 10.92 7.89
N VAL A 216 -2.29 10.06 8.21
CA VAL A 216 -2.06 8.62 8.41
C VAL A 216 -2.80 7.82 7.36
N LEU A 217 -2.05 7.21 6.47
CA LEU A 217 -2.54 6.36 5.40
C LEU A 217 -2.56 4.90 5.87
N GLU A 218 -3.65 4.19 5.60
CA GLU A 218 -3.79 2.74 5.78
C GLU A 218 -3.86 2.09 4.41
N ASP A 219 -3.12 1.02 4.22
CA ASP A 219 -3.18 0.15 3.04
C ASP A 219 -3.52 -1.28 3.50
N ARG A 220 -4.68 -1.77 3.08
CA ARG A 220 -5.12 -3.15 3.30
C ARG A 220 -4.89 -3.96 2.06
N ILE A 221 -4.00 -4.92 2.15
CA ILE A 221 -3.52 -5.74 1.05
C ILE A 221 -4.10 -7.14 1.16
N THR A 222 -4.70 -7.63 0.08
CA THR A 222 -5.12 -9.02 -0.08
C THR A 222 -4.37 -9.62 -1.25
N VAL A 223 -3.63 -10.68 -1.01
CA VAL A 223 -2.92 -11.46 -2.03
C VAL A 223 -3.66 -12.74 -2.31
N THR A 224 -3.93 -13.00 -3.58
CA THR A 224 -4.52 -14.25 -4.06
C THR A 224 -3.57 -14.90 -5.06
N ASP A 225 -3.24 -16.16 -4.82
CA ASP A 225 -2.41 -16.98 -5.70
C ASP A 225 -2.87 -18.44 -5.58
N PRO A 226 -3.66 -18.94 -6.54
CA PRO A 226 -4.25 -20.28 -6.43
C PRO A 226 -3.22 -21.41 -6.51
N LYS A 227 -2.02 -21.16 -7.07
CA LYS A 227 -0.94 -22.14 -7.13
C LYS A 227 -0.08 -22.12 -5.85
N ALA A 228 0.23 -20.93 -5.35
CA ALA A 228 1.19 -20.77 -4.27
C ALA A 228 0.56 -20.76 -2.88
N LEU A 229 -0.67 -20.27 -2.74
CA LEU A 229 -1.34 -20.08 -1.46
C LEU A 229 -2.49 -21.07 -1.24
N THR A 230 -2.60 -21.59 -0.02
CA THR A 230 -3.75 -22.44 0.36
C THR A 230 -5.02 -21.64 0.63
N LYS A 231 -4.88 -20.33 0.88
CA LYS A 231 -5.95 -19.35 1.02
C LYS A 231 -5.41 -17.95 0.75
N PRO A 232 -6.26 -16.97 0.43
CA PRO A 232 -5.84 -15.57 0.34
C PRO A 232 -5.09 -15.12 1.61
N TRP A 233 -4.05 -14.31 1.42
CA TRP A 233 -3.29 -13.73 2.52
C TRP A 233 -3.60 -12.25 2.63
N GLU A 234 -3.80 -11.80 3.86
CA GLU A 234 -4.12 -10.41 4.16
C GLU A 234 -3.10 -9.78 5.09
N THR A 235 -2.77 -8.54 4.82
CA THR A 235 -1.93 -7.72 5.69
C THR A 235 -2.40 -6.27 5.67
N VAL A 236 -1.98 -5.50 6.66
CA VAL A 236 -2.30 -4.07 6.76
C VAL A 236 -1.02 -3.31 7.07
N HIS A 237 -0.75 -2.29 6.29
CA HIS A 237 0.34 -1.36 6.53
C HIS A 237 -0.21 0.03 6.81
N THR A 238 0.47 0.77 7.68
CA THR A 238 0.15 2.16 7.97
C THR A 238 1.38 3.03 7.75
N TYR A 239 1.15 4.22 7.21
CA TYR A 239 2.20 5.17 6.90
C TYR A 239 1.84 6.53 7.46
N ARG A 240 2.85 7.25 7.94
CA ARG A 240 2.68 8.63 8.40
C ARG A 240 3.28 9.58 7.37
N LYS A 241 2.50 10.58 7.00
CA LYS A 241 2.98 11.67 6.14
C LYS A 241 4.07 12.43 6.88
N ALA A 242 5.19 12.61 6.20
CA ALA A 242 6.30 13.41 6.68
C ALA A 242 5.98 14.90 6.57
N ALA A 243 6.69 15.69 7.35
CA ALA A 243 6.63 17.15 7.30
C ALA A 243 8.05 17.71 7.23
N PRO A 244 8.25 18.89 6.62
CA PRO A 244 9.55 19.53 6.56
C PRO A 244 10.22 19.64 7.94
N PRO A 245 11.54 19.43 8.05
CA PRO A 245 12.49 19.17 6.97
C PRO A 245 12.71 17.66 6.65
N ASN A 246 11.81 16.76 7.03
CA ASN A 246 11.97 15.30 6.90
C ASN A 246 11.08 14.70 5.80
N ASP A 247 10.68 15.52 4.85
CA ASP A 247 9.78 15.14 3.74
C ASP A 247 10.51 14.95 2.40
N GLU A 248 11.80 14.63 2.48
CA GLU A 248 12.62 14.29 1.31
C GLU A 248 13.06 12.84 1.38
N LEU A 249 13.03 12.16 0.24
CA LEU A 249 13.59 10.83 0.08
C LEU A 249 15.08 10.94 -0.21
N ARG A 250 15.82 9.91 0.19
CA ARG A 250 17.24 9.79 -0.12
C ARG A 250 17.42 8.96 -1.38
N GLU A 251 18.48 9.27 -2.12
CA GLU A 251 18.94 8.43 -3.20
C GLU A 251 19.41 7.07 -2.67
N PHE A 252 19.03 6.00 -3.34
CA PHE A 252 19.42 4.65 -3.03
C PHE A 252 20.27 4.06 -4.16
N ALA A 253 21.54 3.75 -3.85
CA ALA A 253 22.44 3.12 -4.79
C ALA A 253 22.78 1.69 -4.35
N CYS A 254 22.02 0.70 -4.79
CA CYS A 254 22.21 -0.70 -4.42
C CYS A 254 23.64 -1.20 -4.68
N ALA A 255 24.23 -0.81 -5.79
CA ALA A 255 25.60 -1.21 -6.15
C ALA A 255 26.68 -0.75 -5.15
N GLU A 256 26.46 0.33 -4.42
CA GLU A 256 27.38 0.79 -3.38
C GLU A 256 27.44 -0.19 -2.20
N GLY A 257 26.32 -0.77 -1.82
CA GLY A 257 26.25 -1.81 -0.80
C GLY A 257 27.02 -3.09 -1.18
N LEU A 258 27.15 -3.38 -2.47
CA LEU A 258 27.89 -4.54 -2.97
C LEU A 258 29.41 -4.33 -2.99
N ARG A 259 29.87 -3.09 -3.06
CA ARG A 259 31.32 -2.75 -3.11
C ARG A 259 31.99 -2.74 -1.74
N GLY A 260 31.26 -2.93 -0.66
CA GLY A 260 31.74 -2.70 0.69
C GLY A 260 31.81 -1.20 0.98
N SER A 261 31.57 -0.80 2.21
CA SER A 261 31.77 0.60 2.62
C SER A 261 33.18 1.05 2.29
N PRO A 262 33.39 2.23 1.71
CA PRO A 262 34.73 2.79 1.58
C PRO A 262 35.39 2.81 2.97
N ARG A 263 36.58 2.32 3.07
CA ARG A 263 37.40 2.25 4.30
C ARG A 263 37.84 3.64 4.72
#